data_1542fd016ac6ea61805b2f9d844668e4
#
_entry.id   1542fd016ac6ea61805b2f9d844668e4
#
_cell.length_a   1.000
_cell.length_b   1.000
_cell.length_c   1.000
_cell.angle_alpha   90.00
_cell.angle_beta   90.00
_cell.angle_gamma   90.00
#
_symmetry.space_group_name_H-M   'P 1'
#
loop_
_entity.id
_entity.type
_entity.pdbx_description
1 polymer ?
#
loop_
_entity_poly.entity_id
_entity_poly.type
_entity_poly.pdbx_seq_one_letter_code
_entity_poly.pdbx_strand_id
1 'polypeptide(L)'
;MGIGLIDRSSTCLLAGLLLAGALLGVGSASGQSAPVMGAPGNLAAAMEQYRRALDAYNAAHDKYVVVSNAYWSSITEKRKLRNGKRAAGEAVALDDYVLDQPPVYTGPPKPRNPLKPEAPGHLVPVPVVADFVAAAQKQFNFVPRTPQSDIAFKQVYAQVAQAAGLTKDQVVRIYSFEATGNGSYDVEAGLEYNKHGRAITTALGYNQLLATNSVEIVAEKGPQFIEEFRTEAGGLADGQRQALENKIEALRKMVAFARSVPDDWNQHEILANTEKGLGVHALNLDIDVGPLLQTQKLLDSVVFARRKGVTKTLTAAELEMMNLTGDGNGFDMVTMPLQWREQVPTSNFFRPSGYFDNPVAQHNNVVAKLIAATDARMDEETKKQGARDLAAALR
;
A
#
# COMPACT_ATOMS: atom_id res chain seq x y z
N MET A 1 -31.48 -19.46 -6.65
CA MET A 1 -30.95 -18.74 -5.47
C MET A 1 -29.73 -18.00 -5.93
N GLY A 2 -29.88 -16.68 -6.20
CA GLY A 2 -28.82 -15.83 -6.71
C GLY A 2 -27.93 -15.41 -5.56
N ILE A 3 -26.67 -15.83 -5.58
CA ILE A 3 -25.61 -15.31 -4.71
C ILE A 3 -25.21 -13.98 -5.33
N GLY A 4 -25.60 -12.87 -4.68
CA GLY A 4 -25.19 -11.54 -5.07
C GLY A 4 -23.67 -11.44 -5.05
N LEU A 5 -23.09 -11.16 -6.20
CA LEU A 5 -21.69 -10.76 -6.35
C LEU A 5 -21.54 -9.39 -5.65
N ILE A 6 -21.02 -9.42 -4.44
CA ILE A 6 -20.53 -8.22 -3.76
C ILE A 6 -19.30 -7.77 -4.52
N ASP A 7 -19.41 -6.62 -5.19
CA ASP A 7 -18.32 -5.94 -5.87
C ASP A 7 -17.27 -5.53 -4.81
N ARG A 8 -16.22 -6.33 -4.67
CA ARG A 8 -15.05 -6.02 -3.82
C ARG A 8 -14.21 -4.93 -4.50
N SER A 9 -14.75 -3.74 -4.62
CA SER A 9 -13.94 -2.56 -4.92
C SER A 9 -13.15 -2.18 -3.67
N SER A 10 -12.21 -3.05 -3.30
CA SER A 10 -11.24 -2.83 -2.23
C SER A 10 -10.46 -1.56 -2.53
N THR A 11 -10.70 -0.57 -1.74
CA THR A 11 -9.99 0.70 -1.80
C THR A 11 -8.70 0.55 -1.05
N CYS A 12 -7.66 -0.02 -1.67
CA CYS A 12 -6.32 0.12 -1.15
C CYS A 12 -5.99 1.60 -1.04
N LEU A 13 -5.98 2.11 0.19
CA LEU A 13 -5.20 3.28 0.51
C LEU A 13 -3.74 2.86 0.34
N LEU A 14 -3.10 3.44 -0.66
CA LEU A 14 -1.72 3.17 -1.01
C LEU A 14 -0.81 3.38 0.18
N ALA A 15 -0.13 2.32 0.60
CA ALA A 15 1.23 2.45 1.05
C ALA A 15 2.06 2.86 -0.19
N GLY A 16 1.89 4.11 -0.62
CA GLY A 16 2.71 4.68 -1.67
C GLY A 16 4.12 4.78 -1.13
N LEU A 17 4.99 3.87 -1.55
CA LEU A 17 6.43 4.03 -1.37
C LEU A 17 6.83 5.36 -1.99
N LEU A 18 7.08 6.36 -1.14
CA LEU A 18 7.72 7.62 -1.51
C LEU A 18 9.19 7.33 -1.88
N LEU A 19 9.40 6.75 -3.03
CA LEU A 19 10.73 6.57 -3.62
C LEU A 19 11.07 7.80 -4.44
N ALA A 20 11.57 8.82 -3.74
CA ALA A 20 12.30 9.90 -4.35
C ALA A 20 13.59 9.35 -4.96
N GLY A 21 13.56 9.07 -6.27
CA GLY A 21 14.78 8.95 -7.05
C GLY A 21 15.55 10.26 -6.95
N ALA A 22 16.75 10.22 -6.38
CA ALA A 22 17.66 11.34 -6.38
C ALA A 22 18.16 11.57 -7.81
N LEU A 23 17.49 12.43 -8.56
CA LEU A 23 18.09 13.15 -9.66
C LEU A 23 18.77 14.36 -9.04
N LEU A 24 20.10 14.33 -9.03
CA LEU A 24 20.97 15.45 -8.70
C LEU A 24 20.72 16.57 -9.71
N GLY A 25 19.74 17.42 -9.42
CA GLY A 25 19.64 18.75 -9.98
C GLY A 25 20.33 19.70 -9.01
N VAL A 26 21.55 20.12 -9.35
CA VAL A 26 22.24 21.22 -8.67
C VAL A 26 21.50 22.51 -9.00
N GLY A 27 20.47 22.81 -8.23
CA GLY A 27 19.81 24.10 -8.18
C GLY A 27 20.41 24.89 -7.02
N SER A 28 21.21 25.91 -7.32
CA SER A 28 21.76 26.85 -6.37
C SER A 28 20.64 27.48 -5.54
N ALA A 29 20.44 27.00 -4.32
CA ALA A 29 19.60 27.66 -3.34
C ALA A 29 20.31 28.96 -2.91
N SER A 30 19.91 30.08 -3.51
CA SER A 30 20.20 31.40 -2.94
C SER A 30 19.53 31.47 -1.58
N GLY A 31 20.35 31.44 -0.53
CA GLY A 31 19.93 31.58 0.85
C GLY A 31 19.22 32.93 1.05
N GLN A 32 17.90 32.90 1.12
CA GLN A 32 17.17 34.01 1.72
C GLN A 32 17.25 33.85 3.24
N SER A 33 18.06 34.69 3.84
CA SER A 33 18.14 34.89 5.28
C SER A 33 16.73 35.10 5.85
N ALA A 34 16.39 34.41 6.94
CA ALA A 34 15.16 34.64 7.67
C ALA A 34 15.09 36.13 8.08
N PRO A 35 13.94 36.80 7.90
CA PRO A 35 13.82 38.20 8.32
C PRO A 35 13.91 38.28 9.84
N VAL A 36 14.90 39.02 10.30
CA VAL A 36 15.01 39.45 11.68
C VAL A 36 13.72 40.19 12.07
N MET A 37 13.11 39.87 13.21
CA MET A 37 11.94 40.55 13.74
C MET A 37 12.25 42.07 13.86
N GLY A 38 11.79 42.80 12.86
CA GLY A 38 11.98 44.25 12.73
C GLY A 38 10.77 45.01 13.23
N ALA A 39 10.95 46.31 13.50
CA ALA A 39 10.04 47.27 14.03
C ALA A 39 8.57 47.19 13.54
N PRO A 40 7.55 47.72 14.27
CA PRO A 40 6.10 47.56 13.98
C PRO A 40 5.65 47.93 12.56
N GLY A 41 6.36 48.83 11.87
CA GLY A 41 6.10 49.21 10.50
C GLY A 41 6.39 48.10 9.47
N ASN A 42 7.29 47.15 9.79
CA ASN A 42 7.66 46.03 8.90
C ASN A 42 6.59 44.92 8.93
N LEU A 43 5.92 44.74 10.06
CA LEU A 43 4.85 43.73 10.21
C LEU A 43 3.59 44.10 9.41
N ALA A 44 3.20 45.41 9.44
CA ALA A 44 2.03 45.89 8.68
C ALA A 44 2.25 45.70 7.16
N ALA A 45 3.45 46.05 6.67
CA ALA A 45 3.81 45.85 5.26
C ALA A 45 3.85 44.36 4.89
N ALA A 46 4.41 43.48 5.74
CA ALA A 46 4.42 42.05 5.52
C ALA A 46 3.01 41.45 5.50
N MET A 47 2.11 41.91 6.36
CA MET A 47 0.70 41.49 6.37
C MET A 47 -0.05 41.93 5.12
N GLU A 48 0.20 43.13 4.62
CA GLU A 48 -0.40 43.60 3.39
C GLU A 48 0.07 42.81 2.18
N GLN A 49 1.37 42.51 2.12
CA GLN A 49 1.94 41.63 1.10
C GLN A 49 1.34 40.21 1.17
N TYR A 50 1.20 39.67 2.38
CA TYR A 50 0.56 38.37 2.60
C TYR A 50 -0.88 38.34 2.09
N ARG A 51 -1.70 39.39 2.40
CA ARG A 51 -3.10 39.47 1.94
C ARG A 51 -3.18 39.48 0.43
N ARG A 52 -2.40 40.31 -0.25
CA ARG A 52 -2.36 40.35 -1.73
C ARG A 52 -1.95 39.03 -2.35
N ALA A 53 -0.94 38.37 -1.78
CA ALA A 53 -0.48 37.06 -2.23
C ALA A 53 -1.56 35.99 -1.99
N LEU A 54 -2.28 36.06 -0.85
CA LEU A 54 -3.36 35.13 -0.52
C LEU A 54 -4.56 35.30 -1.47
N ASP A 55 -4.93 36.55 -1.79
CA ASP A 55 -6.01 36.83 -2.74
C ASP A 55 -5.67 36.30 -4.15
N ALA A 56 -4.44 36.51 -4.59
CA ALA A 56 -3.95 35.98 -5.87
C ALA A 56 -3.93 34.45 -5.88
N TYR A 57 -3.49 33.82 -4.78
CA TYR A 57 -3.53 32.37 -4.62
C TYR A 57 -4.97 31.85 -4.64
N ASN A 58 -5.87 32.43 -3.85
CA ASN A 58 -7.26 31.98 -3.78
C ASN A 58 -7.95 32.10 -5.15
N ALA A 59 -7.80 33.22 -5.85
CA ALA A 59 -8.40 33.42 -7.17
C ALA A 59 -7.93 32.40 -8.23
N ALA A 60 -6.65 32.00 -8.17
CA ALA A 60 -6.11 30.97 -9.07
C ALA A 60 -6.51 29.56 -8.61
N HIS A 61 -6.45 29.29 -7.29
CA HIS A 61 -6.75 28.01 -6.70
C HIS A 61 -8.24 27.64 -6.86
N ASP A 62 -9.16 28.58 -6.67
CA ASP A 62 -10.60 28.31 -6.83
C ASP A 62 -10.92 27.87 -8.27
N LYS A 63 -10.30 28.49 -9.27
CA LYS A 63 -10.45 28.07 -10.67
C LYS A 63 -9.90 26.65 -10.89
N TYR A 64 -8.73 26.36 -10.33
CA TYR A 64 -8.13 25.03 -10.41
C TYR A 64 -9.01 23.98 -9.73
N VAL A 65 -9.56 24.25 -8.55
CA VAL A 65 -10.42 23.32 -7.79
C VAL A 65 -11.65 22.94 -8.59
N VAL A 66 -12.29 23.90 -9.29
CA VAL A 66 -13.45 23.61 -10.15
C VAL A 66 -13.10 22.62 -11.25
N VAL A 67 -12.00 22.87 -11.98
CA VAL A 67 -11.56 21.99 -13.08
C VAL A 67 -11.09 20.63 -12.54
N SER A 68 -10.35 20.63 -11.44
CA SER A 68 -9.87 19.40 -10.79
C SER A 68 -11.03 18.53 -10.31
N ASN A 69 -12.03 19.12 -9.64
CA ASN A 69 -13.21 18.38 -9.18
C ASN A 69 -14.00 17.80 -10.35
N ALA A 70 -14.22 18.56 -11.42
CA ALA A 70 -14.90 18.06 -12.63
C ALA A 70 -14.15 16.87 -13.24
N TYR A 71 -12.81 16.96 -13.33
CA TYR A 71 -11.96 15.88 -13.82
C TYR A 71 -12.11 14.60 -12.96
N TRP A 72 -11.95 14.70 -11.63
CA TRP A 72 -12.03 13.54 -10.74
C TRP A 72 -13.44 12.97 -10.63
N SER A 73 -14.48 13.79 -10.82
CA SER A 73 -15.85 13.33 -10.96
C SER A 73 -16.01 12.47 -12.21
N SER A 74 -15.47 12.92 -13.36
CA SER A 74 -15.53 12.14 -14.61
C SER A 74 -14.78 10.80 -14.49
N ILE A 75 -13.64 10.75 -13.78
CA ILE A 75 -12.93 9.50 -13.44
C ILE A 75 -13.85 8.56 -12.66
N THR A 76 -14.51 9.09 -11.64
CA THR A 76 -15.40 8.30 -10.77
C THR A 76 -16.59 7.73 -11.53
N GLU A 77 -17.24 8.54 -12.36
CA GLU A 77 -18.38 8.14 -13.19
C GLU A 77 -17.98 7.07 -14.22
N LYS A 78 -16.89 7.29 -14.95
CA LYS A 78 -16.39 6.31 -15.92
C LYS A 78 -15.92 5.01 -15.26
N ARG A 79 -15.33 5.07 -14.07
CA ARG A 79 -15.01 3.87 -13.29
C ARG A 79 -16.26 3.07 -12.90
N LYS A 80 -17.31 3.77 -12.43
CA LYS A 80 -18.60 3.16 -12.11
C LYS A 80 -19.24 2.51 -13.36
N LEU A 81 -19.19 3.21 -14.51
CA LEU A 81 -19.67 2.67 -15.79
C LEU A 81 -18.91 1.38 -16.17
N ARG A 82 -17.56 1.40 -16.14
CA ARG A 82 -16.76 0.19 -16.45
C ARG A 82 -17.07 -0.98 -15.53
N ASN A 83 -17.24 -0.72 -14.23
CA ASN A 83 -17.61 -1.75 -13.28
C ASN A 83 -19.01 -2.32 -13.58
N GLY A 84 -19.98 -1.47 -13.93
CA GLY A 84 -21.31 -1.90 -14.36
C GLY A 84 -21.27 -2.78 -15.62
N LYS A 85 -20.54 -2.34 -16.66
CA LYS A 85 -20.35 -3.13 -17.89
C LYS A 85 -19.76 -4.50 -17.60
N ARG A 86 -18.71 -4.58 -16.77
CA ARG A 86 -18.09 -5.86 -16.40
C ARG A 86 -19.03 -6.77 -15.60
N ALA A 87 -19.82 -6.20 -14.70
CA ALA A 87 -20.81 -6.95 -13.96
C ALA A 87 -21.92 -7.52 -14.86
N ALA A 88 -22.25 -6.80 -15.93
CA ALA A 88 -23.21 -7.23 -16.95
C ALA A 88 -22.61 -8.15 -18.02
N GLY A 89 -21.29 -8.40 -18.00
CA GLY A 89 -20.61 -9.16 -19.06
C GLY A 89 -20.43 -8.38 -20.37
N GLU A 90 -20.58 -7.06 -20.34
CA GLU A 90 -20.44 -6.17 -21.48
C GLU A 90 -18.97 -5.78 -21.71
N ALA A 91 -18.62 -5.51 -22.97
CA ALA A 91 -17.29 -5.06 -23.33
C ALA A 91 -17.05 -3.61 -22.86
N VAL A 92 -15.90 -3.37 -22.25
CA VAL A 92 -15.39 -2.02 -21.97
C VAL A 92 -14.72 -1.49 -23.24
N ALA A 93 -14.93 -0.22 -23.55
CA ALA A 93 -14.34 0.47 -24.69
C ALA A 93 -13.34 1.54 -24.24
N LEU A 94 -12.50 2.06 -25.15
CA LEU A 94 -11.49 3.06 -24.83
C LEU A 94 -12.10 4.35 -24.29
N ASP A 95 -13.22 4.78 -24.83
CA ASP A 95 -13.98 5.96 -24.38
C ASP A 95 -14.71 5.77 -23.04
N ASP A 96 -14.69 4.59 -22.47
CA ASP A 96 -15.08 4.40 -21.07
C ASP A 96 -13.98 4.86 -20.09
N TYR A 97 -12.83 5.32 -20.57
CA TYR A 97 -11.77 5.94 -19.77
C TYR A 97 -11.71 7.46 -20.00
N VAL A 98 -11.17 8.20 -19.04
CA VAL A 98 -10.75 9.59 -19.24
C VAL A 98 -9.37 9.56 -19.87
N LEU A 99 -9.22 10.12 -21.05
CA LEU A 99 -7.95 10.11 -21.79
C LEU A 99 -7.10 11.35 -21.55
N ASP A 100 -7.71 12.42 -21.04
CA ASP A 100 -6.98 13.62 -20.62
C ASP A 100 -6.19 13.37 -19.33
N GLN A 101 -5.08 14.07 -19.19
CA GLN A 101 -4.30 14.06 -17.96
C GLN A 101 -4.97 14.91 -16.87
N PRO A 102 -4.78 14.59 -15.58
CA PRO A 102 -5.32 15.41 -14.51
C PRO A 102 -4.76 16.84 -14.57
N PRO A 103 -5.59 17.84 -14.29
CA PRO A 103 -5.16 19.24 -14.30
C PRO A 103 -4.07 19.45 -13.23
N VAL A 104 -3.08 20.27 -13.58
CA VAL A 104 -1.99 20.66 -12.69
C VAL A 104 -2.20 22.10 -12.25
N TYR A 105 -2.04 22.36 -10.95
CA TYR A 105 -2.05 23.71 -10.45
C TYR A 105 -0.78 24.46 -10.87
N THR A 106 -0.96 25.56 -11.61
CA THR A 106 0.14 26.40 -12.11
C THR A 106 0.09 27.82 -11.57
N GLY A 107 -0.79 28.07 -10.60
CA GLY A 107 -0.93 29.37 -9.96
C GLY A 107 0.19 29.66 -8.92
N PRO A 108 0.14 30.85 -8.28
CA PRO A 108 1.09 31.20 -7.23
C PRO A 108 0.99 30.23 -6.04
N PRO A 109 2.11 29.94 -5.35
CA PRO A 109 2.09 29.08 -4.19
C PRO A 109 1.30 29.74 -3.04
N LYS A 110 0.73 28.91 -2.16
CA LYS A 110 0.04 29.41 -0.96
C LYS A 110 1.00 30.21 -0.09
N PRO A 111 0.71 31.49 0.18
CA PRO A 111 1.64 32.32 0.97
C PRO A 111 1.62 31.92 2.44
N ARG A 112 2.75 32.09 3.12
CA ARG A 112 2.88 31.87 4.57
C ARG A 112 2.40 33.07 5.33
N ASN A 113 1.59 32.83 6.37
CA ASN A 113 1.10 33.89 7.23
C ASN A 113 2.22 34.39 8.18
N PRO A 114 2.62 35.68 8.13
CA PRO A 114 3.70 36.20 8.98
C PRO A 114 3.43 36.12 10.48
N LEU A 115 2.14 36.09 10.87
CA LEU A 115 1.72 36.03 12.30
C LEU A 115 1.51 34.61 12.82
N LYS A 116 1.43 33.64 11.91
CA LYS A 116 1.28 32.24 12.28
C LYS A 116 2.43 31.47 11.63
N PRO A 117 3.60 31.37 12.28
CA PRO A 117 4.57 30.36 11.88
C PRO A 117 3.82 29.02 11.83
N GLU A 118 4.02 28.28 10.76
CA GLU A 118 3.43 26.92 10.68
C GLU A 118 3.79 26.20 11.98
N ALA A 119 2.78 25.97 12.82
CA ALA A 119 2.96 25.02 13.90
C ALA A 119 3.41 23.72 13.24
N PRO A 120 4.48 23.08 13.71
CA PRO A 120 4.80 21.75 13.24
C PRO A 120 3.51 20.95 13.35
N GLY A 121 2.98 20.50 12.20
CA GLY A 121 1.69 19.81 12.17
C GLY A 121 1.70 18.77 13.27
N HIS A 122 0.68 18.71 14.10
CA HIS A 122 0.54 17.69 15.15
C HIS A 122 0.25 16.39 14.41
N LEU A 123 1.33 15.80 13.89
CA LEU A 123 1.26 14.52 13.18
C LEU A 123 1.03 13.46 14.25
N VAL A 124 -0.15 12.86 14.23
CA VAL A 124 -0.41 11.68 15.06
C VAL A 124 0.66 10.66 14.68
N PRO A 125 1.47 10.16 15.62
CA PRO A 125 2.48 9.16 15.32
C PRO A 125 1.82 7.93 14.68
N VAL A 126 2.36 7.47 13.58
CA VAL A 126 1.95 6.19 13.00
C VAL A 126 2.51 5.09 13.90
N PRO A 127 1.70 4.09 14.28
CA PRO A 127 2.17 2.95 15.07
C PRO A 127 3.32 2.20 14.37
N VAL A 128 4.25 1.71 15.19
CA VAL A 128 5.46 0.99 14.76
C VAL A 128 5.48 -0.44 15.33
N VAL A 129 6.46 -1.25 14.93
CA VAL A 129 6.61 -2.65 15.39
C VAL A 129 6.46 -2.81 16.89
N ALA A 130 7.06 -1.92 17.70
CA ALA A 130 6.94 -1.98 19.15
C ALA A 130 5.48 -1.85 19.64
N ASP A 131 4.70 -0.99 18.99
CA ASP A 131 3.28 -0.79 19.31
C ASP A 131 2.46 -2.02 18.92
N PHE A 132 2.75 -2.63 17.78
CA PHE A 132 2.07 -3.85 17.33
C PHE A 132 2.30 -5.01 18.30
N VAL A 133 3.54 -5.22 18.72
CA VAL A 133 3.90 -6.29 19.68
C VAL A 133 3.26 -6.03 21.04
N ALA A 134 3.31 -4.80 21.56
CA ALA A 134 2.68 -4.45 22.83
C ALA A 134 1.15 -4.66 22.78
N ALA A 135 0.51 -4.27 21.68
CA ALA A 135 -0.91 -4.49 21.46
C ALA A 135 -1.29 -5.98 21.39
N ALA A 136 -0.50 -6.79 20.69
CA ALA A 136 -0.72 -8.24 20.60
C ALA A 136 -0.63 -8.92 21.96
N GLN A 137 0.38 -8.57 22.75
CA GLN A 137 0.55 -9.10 24.10
C GLN A 137 -0.60 -8.69 25.00
N LYS A 138 -0.98 -7.42 24.99
CA LYS A 138 -2.04 -6.89 25.85
C LYS A 138 -3.44 -7.42 25.50
N GLN A 139 -3.76 -7.48 24.21
CA GLN A 139 -5.11 -7.78 23.76
C GLN A 139 -5.38 -9.27 23.55
N PHE A 140 -4.35 -10.04 23.22
CA PHE A 140 -4.49 -11.45 22.83
C PHE A 140 -3.59 -12.43 23.64
N ASN A 141 -2.78 -11.90 24.55
CA ASN A 141 -1.73 -12.65 25.24
C ASN A 141 -0.81 -13.39 24.24
N PHE A 142 -0.45 -12.69 23.17
CA PHE A 142 0.34 -13.19 22.06
C PHE A 142 1.64 -12.39 21.92
N VAL A 143 2.75 -13.10 21.86
CA VAL A 143 4.06 -12.56 21.50
C VAL A 143 4.53 -13.28 20.25
N PRO A 144 4.81 -12.57 19.15
CA PRO A 144 5.32 -13.18 17.93
C PRO A 144 6.60 -13.97 18.20
N ARG A 145 6.71 -15.16 17.67
CA ARG A 145 7.97 -15.92 17.64
C ARG A 145 8.83 -15.37 16.51
N THR A 146 9.74 -14.46 16.85
CA THR A 146 10.62 -13.82 15.87
C THR A 146 11.59 -14.84 15.24
N PRO A 147 11.97 -14.68 13.97
CA PRO A 147 12.98 -15.51 13.33
C PRO A 147 14.37 -15.30 13.94
N GLN A 148 15.23 -16.31 13.90
CA GLN A 148 16.62 -16.18 14.35
C GLN A 148 17.46 -15.25 13.46
N SER A 149 17.05 -15.09 12.20
CA SER A 149 17.65 -14.19 11.24
C SER A 149 16.65 -13.90 10.11
N ASP A 150 16.88 -12.82 9.36
CA ASP A 150 16.08 -12.51 8.17
C ASP A 150 16.18 -13.62 7.11
N ILE A 151 17.33 -14.30 7.01
CA ILE A 151 17.49 -15.46 6.11
C ILE A 151 16.57 -16.62 6.54
N ALA A 152 16.41 -16.86 7.82
CA ALA A 152 15.49 -17.89 8.32
C ALA A 152 14.03 -17.56 7.93
N PHE A 153 13.63 -16.29 8.04
CA PHE A 153 12.31 -15.86 7.57
C PHE A 153 12.15 -16.02 6.06
N LYS A 154 13.17 -15.62 5.27
CA LYS A 154 13.15 -15.80 3.80
C LYS A 154 12.97 -17.26 3.39
N GLN A 155 13.60 -18.19 4.10
CA GLN A 155 13.46 -19.62 3.82
C GLN A 155 12.02 -20.12 4.04
N VAL A 156 11.39 -19.74 5.15
CA VAL A 156 10.00 -20.12 5.43
C VAL A 156 9.05 -19.42 4.45
N TYR A 157 9.24 -18.13 4.21
CA TYR A 157 8.43 -17.39 3.25
C TYR A 157 8.53 -17.99 1.84
N ALA A 158 9.74 -18.35 1.40
CA ALA A 158 9.94 -19.01 0.09
C ALA A 158 9.19 -20.34 -0.01
N GLN A 159 9.23 -21.18 1.04
CA GLN A 159 8.51 -22.45 1.10
C GLN A 159 6.99 -22.24 1.01
N VAL A 160 6.45 -21.32 1.81
CA VAL A 160 5.02 -21.00 1.81
C VAL A 160 4.57 -20.45 0.45
N ALA A 161 5.31 -19.51 -0.12
CA ALA A 161 4.98 -18.90 -1.41
C ALA A 161 5.01 -19.91 -2.56
N GLN A 162 6.01 -20.82 -2.58
CA GLN A 162 6.09 -21.89 -3.57
C GLN A 162 4.94 -22.90 -3.41
N ALA A 163 4.62 -23.31 -2.17
CA ALA A 163 3.50 -24.20 -1.90
C ALA A 163 2.16 -23.60 -2.35
N ALA A 164 2.01 -22.27 -2.23
CA ALA A 164 0.85 -21.51 -2.71
C ALA A 164 0.81 -21.36 -4.25
N GLY A 165 1.88 -21.75 -4.96
CA GLY A 165 1.96 -21.69 -6.43
C GLY A 165 2.35 -20.33 -6.99
N LEU A 166 2.93 -19.44 -6.18
CA LEU A 166 3.57 -18.23 -6.66
C LEU A 166 4.89 -18.54 -7.36
N THR A 167 5.19 -17.84 -8.45
CA THR A 167 6.45 -18.03 -9.16
C THR A 167 7.60 -17.33 -8.45
N LYS A 168 8.81 -17.84 -8.65
CA LYS A 168 10.04 -17.19 -8.15
C LYS A 168 10.13 -15.73 -8.59
N ASP A 169 9.80 -15.46 -9.86
CA ASP A 169 9.78 -14.11 -10.42
C ASP A 169 8.84 -13.18 -9.64
N GLN A 170 7.59 -13.61 -9.43
CA GLN A 170 6.61 -12.85 -8.66
C GLN A 170 7.10 -12.54 -7.24
N VAL A 171 7.55 -13.56 -6.52
CA VAL A 171 7.96 -13.44 -5.11
C VAL A 171 9.17 -12.53 -4.94
N VAL A 172 10.23 -12.75 -5.74
CA VAL A 172 11.48 -11.98 -5.60
C VAL A 172 11.31 -10.55 -6.05
N ARG A 173 10.65 -10.32 -7.18
CA ARG A 173 10.54 -8.99 -7.76
C ARG A 173 9.59 -8.08 -6.96
N ILE A 174 8.47 -8.63 -6.45
CA ILE A 174 7.56 -7.86 -5.60
C ILE A 174 8.23 -7.53 -4.27
N TYR A 175 8.88 -8.49 -3.60
CA TYR A 175 9.72 -8.21 -2.44
C TYR A 175 10.75 -7.10 -2.74
N SER A 176 11.40 -7.19 -3.89
CA SER A 176 12.42 -6.22 -4.29
C SER A 176 11.84 -4.82 -4.46
N PHE A 177 10.64 -4.71 -4.99
CA PHE A 177 9.95 -3.44 -5.18
C PHE A 177 9.45 -2.88 -3.85
N GLU A 178 8.76 -3.68 -3.05
CA GLU A 178 8.09 -3.26 -1.82
C GLU A 178 9.08 -3.02 -0.66
N ALA A 179 10.04 -3.92 -0.48
CA ALA A 179 11.04 -3.87 0.58
C ALA A 179 12.45 -3.45 0.08
N THR A 180 12.54 -2.82 -1.08
CA THR A 180 13.78 -2.27 -1.70
C THR A 180 14.89 -3.29 -1.94
N GLY A 181 14.58 -4.56 -1.98
CA GLY A 181 15.53 -5.63 -2.20
C GLY A 181 16.52 -5.91 -1.05
N ASN A 182 16.51 -5.11 0.00
CA ASN A 182 17.30 -5.30 1.23
C ASN A 182 16.48 -5.23 2.51
N GLY A 183 15.17 -4.96 2.42
CA GLY A 183 14.30 -4.90 3.59
C GLY A 183 14.25 -6.22 4.35
N SER A 184 14.21 -6.15 5.68
CA SER A 184 14.01 -7.29 6.56
C SER A 184 12.52 -7.64 6.70
N TYR A 185 12.23 -8.78 7.35
CA TYR A 185 10.86 -9.23 7.58
C TYR A 185 10.02 -8.26 8.42
N ASP A 186 10.67 -7.39 9.17
CA ASP A 186 10.08 -6.35 10.04
C ASP A 186 10.23 -4.93 9.48
N VAL A 187 10.60 -4.78 8.21
CA VAL A 187 10.77 -3.46 7.59
C VAL A 187 9.47 -2.67 7.57
N GLU A 188 9.55 -1.43 8.04
CA GLU A 188 8.44 -0.49 8.16
C GLU A 188 8.58 0.66 7.17
N ALA A 189 7.49 1.00 6.49
CA ALA A 189 7.48 2.09 5.52
C ALA A 189 7.91 3.44 6.13
N GLY A 190 8.94 4.05 5.58
CA GLY A 190 9.50 5.33 6.00
C GLY A 190 10.66 5.23 6.97
N LEU A 191 10.81 4.14 7.71
CA LEU A 191 11.93 3.92 8.63
C LEU A 191 13.14 3.29 7.91
N GLU A 192 12.92 2.38 6.99
CA GLU A 192 13.94 1.65 6.24
C GLU A 192 14.88 2.57 5.43
N TYR A 193 14.43 3.78 5.10
CA TYR A 193 15.20 4.73 4.29
C TYR A 193 15.88 5.83 5.10
N ASN A 194 15.66 5.87 6.40
CA ASN A 194 16.17 6.93 7.31
C ASN A 194 15.81 8.36 6.85
N LYS A 195 14.83 8.50 5.94
CA LYS A 195 14.48 9.78 5.30
C LYS A 195 13.57 10.63 6.17
N HIS A 196 12.72 10.01 6.96
CA HIS A 196 11.71 10.71 7.76
C HIS A 196 11.90 10.52 9.26
N GLY A 197 12.71 9.54 9.69
CA GLY A 197 12.91 9.19 11.11
C GLY A 197 11.62 8.74 11.81
N ARG A 198 10.57 8.39 11.03
CA ARG A 198 9.27 7.93 11.53
C ARG A 198 8.57 7.08 10.48
N ALA A 199 7.71 6.18 10.93
CA ALA A 199 6.81 5.45 10.03
C ALA A 199 5.86 6.43 9.32
N ILE A 200 5.55 6.16 8.06
CA ILE A 200 4.62 6.92 7.22
C ILE A 200 3.28 6.23 7.08
N THR A 201 3.25 4.92 7.21
CA THR A 201 2.05 4.07 7.24
C THR A 201 2.29 2.89 8.18
N THR A 202 1.29 2.04 8.38
CA THR A 202 1.43 0.76 9.11
C THR A 202 2.01 -0.36 8.24
N ALA A 203 2.47 -0.08 7.02
CA ALA A 203 2.99 -1.09 6.11
C ALA A 203 4.22 -1.80 6.68
N LEU A 204 4.21 -3.14 6.65
CA LEU A 204 5.16 -3.99 7.34
C LEU A 204 5.54 -5.21 6.48
N GLY A 205 6.83 -5.54 6.51
CA GLY A 205 7.37 -6.77 5.96
C GLY A 205 7.63 -6.76 4.47
N TYR A 206 7.85 -7.94 3.89
CA TYR A 206 8.32 -8.11 2.51
C TYR A 206 7.37 -7.56 1.43
N ASN A 207 6.07 -7.65 1.65
CA ASN A 207 5.03 -7.19 0.73
C ASN A 207 4.26 -6.00 1.29
N GLN A 208 4.84 -5.29 2.26
CA GLN A 208 4.34 -4.05 2.86
C GLN A 208 2.83 -4.10 3.16
N LEU A 209 2.42 -5.11 3.97
CA LEU A 209 1.04 -5.23 4.40
C LEU A 209 0.64 -4.08 5.33
N LEU A 210 -0.47 -3.43 5.04
CA LEU A 210 -1.13 -2.53 5.97
C LEU A 210 -1.82 -3.32 7.10
N ALA A 211 -2.06 -2.68 8.24
CA ALA A 211 -2.82 -3.30 9.32
C ALA A 211 -4.21 -3.76 8.86
N THR A 212 -4.85 -3.05 7.93
CA THR A 212 -6.12 -3.44 7.30
C THR A 212 -6.01 -4.77 6.55
N ASN A 213 -4.92 -4.98 5.77
CA ASN A 213 -4.70 -6.25 5.08
C ASN A 213 -4.60 -7.41 6.08
N SER A 214 -3.88 -7.21 7.19
CA SER A 214 -3.74 -8.26 8.20
C SER A 214 -5.08 -8.64 8.83
N VAL A 215 -5.93 -7.66 9.15
CA VAL A 215 -7.28 -7.91 9.67
C VAL A 215 -8.13 -8.64 8.64
N GLU A 216 -8.14 -8.21 7.39
CA GLU A 216 -8.90 -8.82 6.30
C GLU A 216 -8.46 -10.27 6.04
N ILE A 217 -7.16 -10.51 5.89
CA ILE A 217 -6.61 -11.86 5.66
C ILE A 217 -6.92 -12.78 6.85
N VAL A 218 -6.78 -12.30 8.08
CA VAL A 218 -7.12 -13.08 9.28
C VAL A 218 -8.61 -13.39 9.35
N ALA A 219 -9.48 -12.46 8.96
CA ALA A 219 -10.92 -12.71 8.88
C ALA A 219 -11.24 -13.83 7.87
N GLU A 220 -10.61 -13.80 6.70
CA GLU A 220 -10.90 -14.74 5.62
C GLU A 220 -10.18 -16.08 5.80
N LYS A 221 -8.85 -16.05 6.01
CA LYS A 221 -7.96 -17.23 6.00
C LYS A 221 -7.56 -17.74 7.38
N GLY A 222 -7.75 -16.95 8.42
CA GLY A 222 -7.37 -17.36 9.78
C GLY A 222 -7.91 -18.72 10.23
N PRO A 223 -9.15 -19.11 9.92
CA PRO A 223 -9.62 -20.47 10.20
C PRO A 223 -8.82 -21.57 9.51
N GLN A 224 -8.37 -21.34 8.26
CA GLN A 224 -7.53 -22.28 7.53
C GLN A 224 -6.16 -22.40 8.19
N PHE A 225 -5.51 -21.29 8.56
CA PHE A 225 -4.24 -21.31 9.28
C PHE A 225 -4.34 -22.06 10.60
N ILE A 226 -5.45 -21.90 11.32
CA ILE A 226 -5.69 -22.66 12.59
C ILE A 226 -5.74 -24.16 12.32
N GLU A 227 -6.40 -24.62 11.26
CA GLU A 227 -6.47 -26.06 10.94
C GLU A 227 -5.11 -26.62 10.49
N GLU A 228 -4.32 -25.85 9.74
CA GLU A 228 -2.96 -26.22 9.37
C GLU A 228 -2.08 -26.40 10.62
N PHE A 229 -2.12 -25.45 11.55
CA PHE A 229 -1.39 -25.56 12.82
C PHE A 229 -1.89 -26.67 13.74
N ARG A 230 -3.18 -26.98 13.75
CA ARG A 230 -3.71 -28.16 14.49
C ARG A 230 -3.16 -29.47 13.93
N THR A 231 -3.08 -29.57 12.61
CA THR A 231 -2.53 -30.74 11.95
C THR A 231 -1.05 -30.89 12.30
N GLU A 232 -0.29 -29.79 12.27
CA GLU A 232 1.11 -29.76 12.66
C GLU A 232 1.31 -30.15 14.14
N ALA A 233 0.50 -29.59 15.05
CA ALA A 233 0.57 -29.87 16.49
C ALA A 233 0.46 -31.36 16.83
N GLY A 234 -0.30 -32.11 16.04
CA GLY A 234 -0.47 -33.56 16.21
C GLY A 234 0.83 -34.34 16.07
N GLY A 235 1.83 -33.84 15.37
CA GLY A 235 3.14 -34.47 15.16
C GLY A 235 4.27 -33.98 16.09
N LEU A 236 4.00 -33.00 16.96
CA LEU A 236 5.03 -32.35 17.78
C LEU A 236 5.18 -32.99 19.19
N ALA A 237 6.37 -32.84 19.77
CA ALA A 237 6.62 -33.14 21.18
C ALA A 237 5.90 -32.15 22.11
N ASP A 238 5.63 -32.56 23.35
CA ASP A 238 4.73 -31.86 24.28
C ASP A 238 5.01 -30.35 24.45
N GLY A 239 6.24 -29.94 24.63
CA GLY A 239 6.57 -28.52 24.80
C GLY A 239 6.34 -27.68 23.54
N GLN A 240 6.66 -28.21 22.35
CA GLN A 240 6.42 -27.54 21.07
C GLN A 240 4.93 -27.54 20.76
N ARG A 241 4.22 -28.63 21.02
CA ARG A 241 2.77 -28.73 20.89
C ARG A 241 2.08 -27.66 21.71
N GLN A 242 2.42 -27.54 23.02
CA GLN A 242 1.80 -26.54 23.90
C GLN A 242 2.04 -25.10 23.39
N ALA A 243 3.22 -24.78 22.89
CA ALA A 243 3.50 -23.47 22.32
C ALA A 243 2.63 -23.18 21.10
N LEU A 244 2.43 -24.17 20.23
CA LEU A 244 1.58 -24.04 19.04
C LEU A 244 0.09 -23.97 19.41
N GLU A 245 -0.36 -24.73 20.42
CA GLU A 245 -1.74 -24.65 20.94
C GLU A 245 -2.05 -23.26 21.52
N ASN A 246 -1.11 -22.66 22.26
CA ASN A 246 -1.26 -21.29 22.75
C ASN A 246 -1.38 -20.27 21.58
N LYS A 247 -0.60 -20.46 20.53
CA LYS A 247 -0.69 -19.64 19.31
C LYS A 247 -2.05 -19.82 18.63
N ILE A 248 -2.53 -21.05 18.48
CA ILE A 248 -3.86 -21.35 17.94
C ILE A 248 -4.96 -20.65 18.74
N GLU A 249 -4.87 -20.63 20.06
CA GLU A 249 -5.86 -19.95 20.91
C GLU A 249 -5.83 -18.42 20.71
N ALA A 250 -4.67 -17.82 20.59
CA ALA A 250 -4.53 -16.40 20.25
C ALA A 250 -5.13 -16.09 18.85
N LEU A 251 -4.81 -16.92 17.85
CA LEU A 251 -5.35 -16.80 16.50
C LEU A 251 -6.87 -16.89 16.48
N ARG A 252 -7.48 -17.80 17.26
CA ARG A 252 -8.96 -17.88 17.38
C ARG A 252 -9.59 -16.57 17.86
N LYS A 253 -8.98 -15.93 18.86
CA LYS A 253 -9.43 -14.62 19.37
C LYS A 253 -9.26 -13.52 18.33
N MET A 254 -8.16 -13.53 17.58
CA MET A 254 -7.90 -12.59 16.50
C MET A 254 -8.88 -12.78 15.34
N VAL A 255 -9.16 -14.02 14.95
CA VAL A 255 -10.20 -14.34 13.94
C VAL A 255 -11.59 -13.89 14.38
N ALA A 256 -11.96 -14.17 15.63
CA ALA A 256 -13.26 -13.72 16.16
C ALA A 256 -13.38 -12.19 16.15
N PHE A 257 -12.29 -11.47 16.49
CA PHE A 257 -12.24 -10.01 16.40
C PHE A 257 -12.34 -9.54 14.94
N ALA A 258 -11.54 -10.08 14.04
CA ALA A 258 -11.52 -9.66 12.63
C ALA A 258 -12.88 -9.91 11.94
N ARG A 259 -13.61 -10.95 12.34
CA ARG A 259 -14.96 -11.29 11.85
C ARG A 259 -16.10 -10.60 12.61
N SER A 260 -15.80 -9.71 13.55
CA SER A 260 -16.84 -8.99 14.28
C SER A 260 -17.59 -7.93 13.46
N VAL A 261 -17.13 -7.66 12.26
CA VAL A 261 -17.72 -6.75 11.27
C VAL A 261 -17.96 -7.49 9.95
N PRO A 262 -18.81 -6.96 9.06
CA PRO A 262 -18.95 -7.48 7.70
C PRO A 262 -17.62 -7.54 6.95
N ASP A 263 -17.50 -8.48 6.00
CA ASP A 263 -16.33 -8.61 5.10
C ASP A 263 -16.31 -7.46 4.09
N ASP A 264 -15.85 -6.32 4.55
CA ASP A 264 -15.74 -5.06 3.82
C ASP A 264 -14.48 -4.31 4.23
N TRP A 265 -13.74 -3.80 3.24
CA TRP A 265 -12.47 -3.09 3.48
C TRP A 265 -12.59 -1.93 4.48
N ASN A 266 -13.63 -1.10 4.37
CA ASN A 266 -13.76 0.07 5.25
C ASN A 266 -14.06 -0.38 6.69
N GLN A 267 -14.80 -1.47 6.87
CA GLN A 267 -15.06 -2.04 8.19
C GLN A 267 -13.78 -2.65 8.79
N HIS A 268 -13.00 -3.36 7.99
CA HIS A 268 -11.69 -3.87 8.42
C HIS A 268 -10.68 -2.75 8.70
N GLU A 269 -10.72 -1.64 7.96
CA GLU A 269 -9.89 -0.46 8.24
C GLU A 269 -10.23 0.17 9.60
N ILE A 270 -11.50 0.27 9.95
CA ILE A 270 -11.94 0.73 11.27
C ILE A 270 -11.37 -0.17 12.37
N LEU A 271 -11.48 -1.50 12.21
CA LEU A 271 -10.89 -2.45 13.17
C LEU A 271 -9.37 -2.34 13.25
N ALA A 272 -8.70 -2.22 12.11
CA ALA A 272 -7.23 -2.15 12.01
C ALA A 272 -6.66 -0.93 12.75
N ASN A 273 -7.40 0.17 12.81
CA ASN A 273 -7.02 1.39 13.53
C ASN A 273 -7.30 1.33 15.05
N THR A 274 -7.74 0.18 15.57
CA THR A 274 -7.89 -0.06 17.02
C THR A 274 -6.64 -0.75 17.58
N GLU A 275 -6.47 -0.69 18.91
CA GLU A 275 -5.39 -1.41 19.58
C GLU A 275 -5.45 -2.93 19.30
N LYS A 276 -6.65 -3.52 19.21
CA LYS A 276 -6.80 -4.94 18.81
C LYS A 276 -6.34 -5.17 17.37
N GLY A 277 -6.67 -4.27 16.45
CA GLY A 277 -6.24 -4.36 15.06
C GLY A 277 -4.71 -4.28 14.91
N LEU A 278 -4.06 -3.39 15.67
CA LEU A 278 -2.60 -3.35 15.75
C LEU A 278 -2.03 -4.67 16.30
N GLY A 279 -2.69 -5.27 17.29
CA GLY A 279 -2.31 -6.58 17.81
C GLY A 279 -2.43 -7.72 16.78
N VAL A 280 -3.46 -7.68 15.92
CA VAL A 280 -3.55 -8.61 14.77
C VAL A 280 -2.42 -8.39 13.79
N HIS A 281 -2.04 -7.14 13.54
CA HIS A 281 -0.97 -6.81 12.60
C HIS A 281 0.40 -7.35 13.02
N ALA A 282 0.65 -7.51 14.33
CA ALA A 282 1.86 -8.12 14.86
C ALA A 282 2.10 -9.57 14.36
N LEU A 283 1.07 -10.25 13.83
CA LEU A 283 1.22 -11.59 13.24
C LEU A 283 2.25 -11.62 12.09
N ASN A 284 2.46 -10.50 11.39
CA ASN A 284 3.49 -10.40 10.34
C ASN A 284 4.91 -10.65 10.85
N LEU A 285 5.15 -10.43 12.14
CA LEU A 285 6.44 -10.61 12.79
C LEU A 285 6.68 -12.06 13.26
N ASP A 286 5.66 -12.89 13.25
CA ASP A 286 5.74 -14.29 13.67
C ASP A 286 6.27 -15.17 12.54
N ILE A 287 7.29 -15.99 12.82
CA ILE A 287 7.94 -16.83 11.79
C ILE A 287 6.99 -17.85 11.15
N ASP A 288 5.92 -18.27 11.84
CA ASP A 288 5.00 -19.27 11.31
C ASP A 288 3.83 -18.58 10.58
N VAL A 289 3.31 -17.47 11.10
CA VAL A 289 2.12 -16.78 10.55
C VAL A 289 2.49 -15.70 9.56
N GLY A 290 3.56 -14.94 9.77
CA GLY A 290 3.99 -13.86 8.92
C GLY A 290 4.14 -14.27 7.45
N PRO A 291 4.88 -15.35 7.14
CA PRO A 291 4.98 -15.87 5.77
C PRO A 291 3.63 -16.21 5.13
N LEU A 292 2.65 -16.71 5.89
CA LEU A 292 1.30 -16.99 5.38
C LEU A 292 0.58 -15.70 5.00
N LEU A 293 0.62 -14.67 5.87
CA LEU A 293 0.00 -13.37 5.59
C LEU A 293 0.62 -12.69 4.37
N GLN A 294 1.96 -12.63 4.32
CA GLN A 294 2.72 -12.02 3.24
C GLN A 294 2.44 -12.72 1.90
N THR A 295 2.33 -14.05 1.89
CA THR A 295 1.99 -14.84 0.70
C THR A 295 0.55 -14.63 0.28
N GLN A 296 -0.38 -14.63 1.25
CA GLN A 296 -1.82 -14.53 0.97
C GLN A 296 -2.18 -13.24 0.25
N LYS A 297 -1.54 -12.12 0.59
CA LYS A 297 -1.75 -10.85 -0.08
C LYS A 297 -1.57 -10.95 -1.61
N LEU A 298 -0.51 -11.61 -2.04
CA LEU A 298 -0.23 -11.81 -3.47
C LEU A 298 -1.13 -12.88 -4.09
N LEU A 299 -1.38 -13.94 -3.34
CA LEU A 299 -2.21 -15.06 -3.80
C LEU A 299 -3.64 -14.62 -4.07
N ASP A 300 -4.22 -13.74 -3.27
CA ASP A 300 -5.58 -13.24 -3.46
C ASP A 300 -5.74 -12.54 -4.80
N SER A 301 -4.78 -11.70 -5.19
CA SER A 301 -4.77 -11.06 -6.51
C SER A 301 -4.65 -12.07 -7.66
N VAL A 302 -3.79 -13.09 -7.52
CA VAL A 302 -3.67 -14.16 -8.52
C VAL A 302 -4.98 -14.95 -8.65
N VAL A 303 -5.60 -15.30 -7.52
CA VAL A 303 -6.87 -16.02 -7.49
C VAL A 303 -7.99 -15.17 -8.08
N PHE A 304 -8.03 -13.87 -7.75
CA PHE A 304 -8.99 -12.94 -8.33
C PHE A 304 -8.88 -12.89 -9.85
N ALA A 305 -7.66 -12.72 -10.38
CA ALA A 305 -7.44 -12.67 -11.82
C ALA A 305 -7.86 -13.99 -12.52
N ARG A 306 -7.54 -15.15 -11.93
CA ARG A 306 -7.96 -16.46 -12.43
C ARG A 306 -9.49 -16.63 -12.46
N ARG A 307 -10.18 -16.22 -11.40
CA ARG A 307 -11.65 -16.24 -11.33
C ARG A 307 -12.31 -15.35 -12.38
N LYS A 308 -11.61 -14.30 -12.81
CA LYS A 308 -12.03 -13.40 -13.90
C LYS A 308 -11.60 -13.87 -15.29
N GLY A 309 -11.03 -15.08 -15.43
CA GLY A 309 -10.70 -15.71 -16.71
C GLY A 309 -9.28 -15.46 -17.21
N VAL A 310 -8.38 -14.87 -16.41
CA VAL A 310 -6.96 -14.77 -16.77
C VAL A 310 -6.30 -16.13 -16.61
N THR A 311 -5.90 -16.74 -17.73
CA THR A 311 -5.25 -18.07 -17.76
C THR A 311 -3.73 -17.98 -17.82
N LYS A 312 -3.19 -16.84 -18.31
CA LYS A 312 -1.75 -16.60 -18.32
C LYS A 312 -1.23 -16.28 -16.90
N THR A 313 0.01 -16.62 -16.64
CA THR A 313 0.70 -16.15 -15.44
C THR A 313 0.90 -14.62 -15.53
N LEU A 314 0.46 -13.89 -14.53
CA LEU A 314 0.75 -12.46 -14.42
C LEU A 314 2.24 -12.26 -14.16
N THR A 315 2.86 -11.26 -14.80
CA THR A 315 4.21 -10.84 -14.45
C THR A 315 4.22 -10.20 -13.05
N ALA A 316 5.39 -10.08 -12.44
CA ALA A 316 5.50 -9.42 -11.14
C ALA A 316 4.98 -7.97 -11.21
N ALA A 317 5.31 -7.22 -12.27
CA ALA A 317 4.83 -5.86 -12.46
C ALA A 317 3.30 -5.80 -12.66
N GLU A 318 2.70 -6.74 -13.40
CA GLU A 318 1.25 -6.82 -13.56
C GLU A 318 0.56 -7.14 -12.21
N LEU A 319 1.13 -8.06 -11.43
CA LEU A 319 0.61 -8.40 -10.10
C LEU A 319 0.74 -7.21 -9.14
N GLU A 320 1.84 -6.46 -9.24
CA GLU A 320 2.05 -5.23 -8.47
C GLU A 320 1.00 -4.15 -8.79
N MET A 321 0.54 -4.04 -10.05
CA MET A 321 -0.56 -3.11 -10.37
C MET A 321 -1.83 -3.44 -9.58
N MET A 322 -2.11 -4.73 -9.36
CA MET A 322 -3.26 -5.16 -8.55
C MET A 322 -3.04 -4.86 -7.07
N ASN A 323 -1.82 -5.10 -6.58
CA ASN A 323 -1.43 -4.76 -5.21
C ASN A 323 -1.53 -3.24 -4.95
N LEU A 324 -1.04 -2.43 -5.88
CA LEU A 324 -0.93 -0.98 -5.78
C LEU A 324 -2.29 -0.25 -5.86
N THR A 325 -3.23 -0.74 -6.65
CA THR A 325 -4.49 -0.04 -6.96
C THR A 325 -5.75 -0.80 -6.53
N GLY A 326 -5.55 -1.97 -5.90
CA GLY A 326 -6.59 -2.93 -5.58
C GLY A 326 -6.95 -3.80 -6.78
N ASP A 327 -7.39 -5.02 -6.49
CA ASP A 327 -7.61 -6.08 -7.48
C ASP A 327 -8.45 -5.64 -8.67
N GLY A 328 -9.56 -4.92 -8.45
CA GLY A 328 -10.45 -4.50 -9.52
C GLY A 328 -9.81 -3.49 -10.49
N ASN A 329 -9.12 -2.47 -9.98
CA ASN A 329 -8.46 -1.45 -10.80
C ASN A 329 -7.20 -2.01 -11.48
N GLY A 330 -6.37 -2.76 -10.73
CA GLY A 330 -5.17 -3.38 -11.28
C GLY A 330 -5.51 -4.40 -12.36
N PHE A 331 -6.53 -5.23 -12.12
CA PHE A 331 -7.05 -6.14 -13.13
C PHE A 331 -7.47 -5.42 -14.42
N ASP A 332 -8.13 -4.26 -14.30
CA ASP A 332 -8.47 -3.41 -15.42
C ASP A 332 -7.23 -2.97 -16.21
N MET A 333 -6.17 -2.54 -15.52
CA MET A 333 -4.90 -2.16 -16.16
C MET A 333 -4.23 -3.32 -16.89
N VAL A 334 -4.19 -4.51 -16.29
CA VAL A 334 -3.42 -5.64 -16.83
C VAL A 334 -4.18 -6.46 -17.88
N THR A 335 -5.49 -6.27 -18.00
CA THR A 335 -6.31 -6.95 -19.01
C THR A 335 -6.71 -6.10 -20.18
N MET A 336 -6.55 -4.77 -20.11
CA MET A 336 -6.85 -3.90 -21.24
C MET A 336 -5.91 -4.19 -22.43
N PRO A 337 -6.36 -3.95 -23.69
CA PRO A 337 -5.52 -4.05 -24.88
C PRO A 337 -4.22 -3.24 -24.76
N LEU A 338 -3.10 -3.78 -25.23
CA LEU A 338 -1.78 -3.11 -25.10
C LEU A 338 -1.77 -1.68 -25.67
N GLN A 339 -2.42 -1.47 -26.81
CA GLN A 339 -2.56 -0.16 -27.44
C GLN A 339 -3.32 0.87 -26.57
N TRP A 340 -4.19 0.42 -25.67
CA TRP A 340 -4.89 1.32 -24.74
C TRP A 340 -4.01 1.70 -23.56
N ARG A 341 -3.12 0.79 -23.13
CA ARG A 341 -2.16 1.07 -22.04
C ARG A 341 -1.28 2.29 -22.35
N GLU A 342 -1.02 2.57 -23.62
CA GLU A 342 -0.23 3.72 -24.06
C GLU A 342 -1.02 5.04 -24.04
N GLN A 343 -2.35 4.98 -23.96
CA GLN A 343 -3.24 6.13 -24.05
C GLN A 343 -3.94 6.45 -22.73
N VAL A 344 -4.27 5.41 -21.94
CA VAL A 344 -5.08 5.57 -20.73
C VAL A 344 -4.22 6.09 -19.57
N PRO A 345 -4.55 7.29 -19.04
CA PRO A 345 -3.86 7.85 -17.88
C PRO A 345 -4.04 6.99 -16.63
N THR A 346 -2.98 6.90 -15.83
CA THR A 346 -2.96 6.17 -14.56
C THR A 346 -3.98 6.68 -13.56
N SER A 347 -4.33 7.97 -13.61
CA SER A 347 -5.38 8.60 -12.79
C SER A 347 -6.74 7.90 -12.86
N ASN A 348 -7.05 7.15 -13.94
CA ASN A 348 -8.27 6.34 -14.04
C ASN A 348 -8.36 5.27 -12.93
N PHE A 349 -7.26 4.89 -12.30
CA PHE A 349 -7.16 3.75 -11.38
C PHE A 349 -6.88 4.15 -9.94
N PHE A 350 -6.54 5.41 -9.70
CA PHE A 350 -6.25 5.93 -8.36
C PHE A 350 -7.39 6.82 -7.84
N ARG A 351 -7.49 6.96 -6.53
CA ARG A 351 -8.22 8.07 -5.91
C ARG A 351 -7.36 9.33 -5.98
N PRO A 352 -7.95 10.55 -5.92
CA PRO A 352 -7.19 11.79 -5.99
C PRO A 352 -6.00 11.85 -5.02
N SER A 353 -6.23 11.57 -3.72
CA SER A 353 -5.16 11.55 -2.73
C SER A 353 -4.08 10.54 -3.09
N GLY A 354 -4.46 9.28 -3.34
CA GLY A 354 -3.51 8.22 -3.70
C GLY A 354 -2.75 8.51 -5.00
N TYR A 355 -3.33 9.21 -5.96
CA TYR A 355 -2.62 9.65 -7.15
C TYR A 355 -1.57 10.71 -6.84
N PHE A 356 -1.94 11.74 -6.07
CA PHE A 356 -1.02 12.82 -5.73
C PHE A 356 0.05 12.41 -4.71
N ASP A 357 -0.23 11.42 -3.88
CA ASP A 357 0.72 10.86 -2.92
C ASP A 357 1.66 9.80 -3.54
N ASN A 358 1.43 9.42 -4.82
CA ASN A 358 2.22 8.41 -5.52
C ASN A 358 3.03 9.01 -6.68
N PRO A 359 4.30 9.40 -6.45
CA PRO A 359 5.15 9.98 -7.49
C PRO A 359 5.34 9.05 -8.70
N VAL A 360 5.36 7.72 -8.48
CA VAL A 360 5.51 6.75 -9.57
C VAL A 360 4.32 6.82 -10.52
N ALA A 361 3.10 6.89 -9.99
CA ALA A 361 1.88 7.03 -10.80
C ALA A 361 1.85 8.35 -11.57
N GLN A 362 2.28 9.45 -10.95
CA GLN A 362 2.30 10.78 -11.58
C GLN A 362 3.37 10.88 -12.68
N HIS A 363 4.58 10.39 -12.42
CA HIS A 363 5.67 10.43 -13.40
C HIS A 363 5.42 9.46 -14.57
N ASN A 364 4.75 8.36 -14.32
CA ASN A 364 4.41 7.35 -15.32
C ASN A 364 2.92 7.45 -15.68
N ASN A 365 2.56 8.59 -16.18
CA ASN A 365 1.19 9.08 -16.33
C ASN A 365 0.26 8.28 -17.26
N VAL A 366 0.74 7.25 -17.94
CA VAL A 366 -0.07 6.26 -18.66
C VAL A 366 0.24 4.85 -18.18
N VAL A 367 -0.71 3.95 -18.31
CA VAL A 367 -0.61 2.57 -17.80
C VAL A 367 0.64 1.86 -18.30
N ALA A 368 0.97 1.95 -19.59
CA ALA A 368 2.16 1.32 -20.16
C ALA A 368 3.45 1.81 -19.48
N LYS A 369 3.58 3.12 -19.25
CA LYS A 369 4.75 3.70 -18.58
C LYS A 369 4.83 3.29 -17.12
N LEU A 370 3.71 3.25 -16.42
CA LEU A 370 3.68 2.83 -15.01
C LEU A 370 4.15 1.38 -14.87
N ILE A 371 3.60 0.46 -15.68
CA ILE A 371 4.01 -0.95 -15.67
C ILE A 371 5.51 -1.08 -16.00
N ALA A 372 5.98 -0.41 -17.06
CA ALA A 372 7.39 -0.47 -17.47
C ALA A 372 8.35 0.11 -16.40
N ALA A 373 7.98 1.21 -15.74
CA ALA A 373 8.80 1.80 -14.68
C ALA A 373 8.83 0.91 -13.43
N THR A 374 7.71 0.28 -13.08
CA THR A 374 7.64 -0.69 -11.99
C THR A 374 8.53 -1.90 -12.29
N ASP A 375 8.44 -2.42 -13.52
CA ASP A 375 9.26 -3.54 -13.98
C ASP A 375 10.76 -3.23 -13.95
N ALA A 376 11.16 -2.09 -14.52
CA ALA A 376 12.54 -1.62 -14.49
C ALA A 376 13.07 -1.41 -13.06
N ARG A 377 12.22 -0.90 -12.16
CA ARG A 377 12.61 -0.76 -10.76
C ARG A 377 12.79 -2.11 -10.08
N MET A 378 11.90 -3.06 -10.32
CA MET A 378 12.06 -4.43 -9.84
C MET A 378 13.40 -5.02 -10.29
N ASP A 379 13.80 -4.81 -11.57
CA ASP A 379 15.08 -5.27 -12.11
C ASP A 379 16.28 -4.67 -11.36
N GLU A 380 16.24 -3.39 -11.02
CA GLU A 380 17.31 -2.77 -10.23
C GLU A 380 17.38 -3.30 -8.80
N GLU A 381 16.22 -3.41 -8.14
CA GLU A 381 16.16 -3.82 -6.74
C GLU A 381 16.48 -5.32 -6.54
N THR A 382 16.25 -6.17 -7.55
CA THR A 382 16.65 -7.59 -7.51
C THR A 382 18.16 -7.80 -7.48
N LYS A 383 18.96 -6.80 -7.84
CA LYS A 383 20.44 -6.87 -7.78
C LYS A 383 20.98 -6.77 -6.36
N LYS A 384 20.16 -6.40 -5.39
CA LYS A 384 20.56 -6.25 -3.99
C LYS A 384 20.70 -7.60 -3.28
N GLN A 385 21.47 -7.62 -2.18
CA GLN A 385 21.80 -8.87 -1.49
C GLN A 385 20.56 -9.57 -0.93
N GLY A 386 19.66 -8.83 -0.28
CA GLY A 386 18.45 -9.42 0.30
C GLY A 386 17.54 -10.08 -0.74
N ALA A 387 17.46 -9.52 -1.96
CA ALA A 387 16.73 -10.12 -3.07
C ALA A 387 17.42 -11.40 -3.58
N ARG A 388 18.76 -11.40 -3.68
CA ARG A 388 19.52 -12.61 -4.03
C ARG A 388 19.37 -13.72 -2.99
N ASP A 389 19.35 -13.37 -1.72
CA ASP A 389 19.14 -14.32 -0.61
C ASP A 389 17.74 -14.97 -0.70
N LEU A 390 16.70 -14.17 -0.97
CA LEU A 390 15.36 -14.69 -1.19
C LEU A 390 15.29 -15.56 -2.45
N ALA A 391 15.95 -15.13 -3.54
CA ALA A 391 16.01 -15.90 -4.77
C ALA A 391 16.75 -17.25 -4.62
N ALA A 392 17.72 -17.31 -3.70
CA ALA A 392 18.43 -18.55 -3.36
C ALA A 392 17.57 -19.49 -2.48
N ALA A 393 16.66 -18.96 -1.67
CA ALA A 393 15.71 -19.76 -0.88
C ALA A 393 14.61 -20.39 -1.75
N LEU A 394 14.26 -19.78 -2.90
CA LEU A 394 13.30 -20.29 -3.87
C LEU A 394 14.01 -21.22 -4.86
N ARG A 395 13.74 -22.52 -4.79
CA ARG A 395 14.34 -23.57 -5.64
C ARG A 395 13.73 -23.62 -7.03
#